data_af53491c105ac4139884129c220e0f04
#
_entry.id   af53491c105ac4139884129c220e0f04
#
_cell.length_a   1.000
_cell.length_b   1.000
_cell.length_c   1.000
_cell.angle_alpha   90.00
_cell.angle_beta   90.00
_cell.angle_gamma   90.00
#
_symmetry.space_group_name_H-M   'P 1'
#
loop_
_entity.id
_entity.type
_entity.pdbx_description
1 polymer ?
#
loop_
_entity_poly.entity_id
_entity_poly.type
_entity_poly.pdbx_seq_one_letter_code
_entity_poly.pdbx_strand_id
1 'polypeptide(L)'
;LSGHWNAQGRYVPEVGLAAPTLGAEFSPPRVSPAGVTLGPTIEFRELRNQISDESSGMAERLKDMTLWGFPVLAVICIGFFIGAAGKSAQIPLYVWLPDAMAGPTPVSALIHAATMVTAGVYMVARLNFLFALSPIAMTVVATTGCLTAIFAASIGFFQYDIKKVLAYSTVSQLGFMFIGVGVGAYWAGVFHLMTHAFFKACLFLGSGSVILACHHEQDMRKMGGLAKYTPITRWTYLASCWAIAGFPFAAGFYSKDEILWKAWTAEGLSLPWIGHAIYVVGAIAALGTSFYMFRSYYMTFTGEYRGGHGHEDKERLEDPHAVAAHQHAAAAITAPNETAAVANVAAASVAHQHDGGHGAQPQADAHRQEAAEHAVAVAAATAAAHGHGTHGHEHAHGGVPQESPRAMTWVLAALAFAAVVSGIIFGLPAAWSGHEPLLEKFLAPSLPAAEKVRFAHASHAEEFLFQFLGVAIAALGWIAARTLYIDARSEAPARLKEQFARAWAVVYNKYYVDELYGATVVRFSRWLSAVFYWIDQNVIDGIVNFMGFLGRSVAYLDAAIDKYVVDGAVNGLADLFMNSGRTLRRVQTGHIQAYLFGALAGAIAFVILQYVIR
;
A
#
# COMPACT_ATOMS: atom_id res chain seq x y z
N LEU A 1 12.63 -7.80 -20.51
CA LEU A 1 11.74 -8.45 -21.48
C LEU A 1 11.54 -7.47 -22.64
N SER A 2 12.37 -7.57 -23.68
CA SER A 2 12.15 -6.86 -24.95
C SER A 2 11.14 -7.62 -25.78
N GLY A 3 10.18 -6.93 -26.33
CA GLY A 3 9.15 -7.46 -27.22
C GLY A 3 8.38 -6.33 -27.87
N HIS A 4 7.62 -6.62 -28.89
CA HIS A 4 6.80 -5.64 -29.61
C HIS A 4 5.33 -6.08 -29.64
N TRP A 5 4.44 -5.10 -29.76
CA TRP A 5 3.01 -5.35 -29.98
C TRP A 5 2.77 -5.61 -31.45
N ASN A 6 2.16 -6.74 -31.79
CA ASN A 6 1.78 -7.02 -33.18
C ASN A 6 0.54 -6.21 -33.60
N ALA A 7 0.22 -6.25 -34.89
CA ALA A 7 -0.94 -5.55 -35.45
C ALA A 7 -2.31 -5.98 -34.89
N GLN A 8 -2.36 -7.11 -34.18
CA GLN A 8 -3.55 -7.62 -33.48
C GLN A 8 -3.58 -7.20 -31.99
N GLY A 9 -2.67 -6.30 -31.53
CA GLY A 9 -2.59 -5.85 -30.15
C GLY A 9 -2.07 -6.92 -29.17
N ARG A 10 -1.29 -7.88 -29.62
CA ARG A 10 -0.65 -8.90 -28.79
C ARG A 10 0.83 -8.58 -28.59
N TYR A 11 1.29 -8.70 -27.37
CA TYR A 11 2.72 -8.58 -27.07
C TYR A 11 3.44 -9.83 -27.55
N VAL A 12 4.40 -9.65 -28.45
CA VAL A 12 5.31 -10.68 -28.93
C VAL A 12 6.66 -10.43 -28.31
N PRO A 13 7.14 -11.27 -27.37
CA PRO A 13 8.48 -11.13 -26.83
C PRO A 13 9.51 -11.36 -27.93
N GLU A 14 10.49 -10.46 -28.06
CA GLU A 14 11.65 -10.72 -28.93
C GLU A 14 12.46 -11.88 -28.36
N VAL A 15 12.49 -12.96 -29.12
CA VAL A 15 13.34 -14.13 -28.88
C VAL A 15 14.76 -13.73 -29.25
N GLY A 16 15.50 -13.11 -28.31
CA GLY A 16 16.84 -12.63 -28.63
C GLY A 16 17.73 -12.18 -27.47
N LEU A 17 17.24 -12.16 -26.26
CA LEU A 17 18.11 -11.96 -25.12
C LEU A 17 18.24 -13.27 -24.35
N ALA A 18 19.41 -13.89 -24.47
CA ALA A 18 19.80 -15.03 -23.66
C ALA A 18 19.51 -14.72 -22.18
N ALA A 19 18.45 -15.32 -21.66
CA ALA A 19 18.37 -15.59 -20.24
C ALA A 19 19.64 -16.37 -19.86
N PRO A 20 20.28 -16.09 -18.72
CA PRO A 20 21.43 -16.86 -18.28
C PRO A 20 21.05 -18.33 -18.35
N THR A 21 21.81 -19.06 -19.09
CA THR A 21 21.69 -20.46 -19.44
C THR A 21 21.40 -21.35 -18.23
N LEU A 22 20.14 -21.53 -17.92
CA LEU A 22 19.65 -22.81 -17.41
C LEU A 22 19.19 -23.56 -18.66
N GLY A 23 19.98 -24.50 -19.13
CA GLY A 23 19.93 -25.21 -20.39
C GLY A 23 18.58 -25.77 -20.84
N ALA A 24 17.65 -24.88 -21.18
CA ALA A 24 16.43 -25.19 -21.86
C ALA A 24 16.53 -24.63 -23.27
N GLU A 25 16.79 -25.50 -24.23
CA GLU A 25 16.48 -25.22 -25.63
C GLU A 25 15.05 -24.73 -25.71
N PHE A 26 14.86 -23.50 -26.21
CA PHE A 26 13.53 -22.96 -26.53
C PHE A 26 12.93 -23.81 -27.64
N SER A 27 12.20 -24.84 -27.25
CA SER A 27 11.37 -25.58 -28.18
C SER A 27 10.28 -24.65 -28.74
N PRO A 28 9.90 -24.76 -30.03
CA PRO A 28 8.82 -23.98 -30.59
C PRO A 28 7.55 -24.14 -29.73
N PRO A 29 6.66 -23.14 -29.71
CA PRO A 29 5.47 -23.17 -28.87
C PRO A 29 4.71 -24.49 -29.14
N ARG A 30 4.61 -25.32 -28.12
CA ARG A 30 3.85 -26.57 -28.22
C ARG A 30 2.39 -26.23 -28.24
N VAL A 31 1.66 -26.81 -29.16
CA VAL A 31 0.21 -26.69 -29.21
C VAL A 31 -0.36 -27.98 -28.61
N SER A 32 -1.27 -27.86 -27.64
CA SER A 32 -1.95 -29.02 -27.09
C SER A 32 -2.86 -29.69 -28.13
N PRO A 33 -3.26 -30.94 -27.93
CA PRO A 33 -4.24 -31.61 -28.79
C PRO A 33 -5.57 -30.84 -28.94
N ALA A 34 -5.91 -30.02 -27.92
CA ALA A 34 -7.08 -29.12 -27.93
C ALA A 34 -6.82 -27.76 -28.62
N GLY A 35 -5.66 -27.57 -29.26
CA GLY A 35 -5.33 -26.34 -29.99
C GLY A 35 -4.88 -25.17 -29.11
N VAL A 36 -4.58 -25.40 -27.83
CA VAL A 36 -4.09 -24.36 -26.90
C VAL A 36 -2.58 -24.20 -27.05
N THR A 37 -2.10 -23.01 -27.29
CA THR A 37 -0.67 -22.69 -27.36
C THR A 37 -0.05 -22.79 -25.95
N LEU A 38 0.93 -23.68 -25.80
CA LEU A 38 1.66 -23.89 -24.55
C LEU A 38 2.98 -23.11 -24.61
N GLY A 39 3.16 -22.15 -23.71
CA GLY A 39 4.37 -21.34 -23.63
C GLY A 39 4.31 -20.29 -22.52
N PRO A 40 5.42 -19.55 -22.28
CA PRO A 40 5.43 -18.49 -21.29
C PRO A 40 4.48 -17.38 -21.70
N THR A 41 3.53 -17.05 -20.84
CA THR A 41 2.55 -15.98 -21.04
C THR A 41 2.30 -15.24 -19.75
N ILE A 42 2.02 -13.94 -19.84
CA ILE A 42 1.53 -13.09 -18.75
C ILE A 42 0.04 -12.76 -18.93
N GLU A 43 -0.57 -13.24 -19.99
CA GLU A 43 -1.98 -13.03 -20.27
C GLU A 43 -2.83 -14.03 -19.48
N PHE A 44 -3.70 -13.52 -18.58
CA PHE A 44 -4.54 -14.34 -17.69
C PHE A 44 -5.42 -15.36 -18.44
N ARG A 45 -5.93 -14.97 -19.60
CA ARG A 45 -6.78 -15.84 -20.41
C ARG A 45 -6.01 -17.03 -20.97
N GLU A 46 -4.81 -16.78 -21.49
CA GLU A 46 -3.95 -17.84 -22.01
C GLU A 46 -3.46 -18.74 -20.90
N LEU A 47 -3.00 -18.18 -19.78
CA LEU A 47 -2.56 -18.94 -18.60
C LEU A 47 -3.69 -19.84 -18.08
N ARG A 48 -4.90 -19.31 -17.99
CA ARG A 48 -6.08 -20.09 -17.61
C ARG A 48 -6.33 -21.23 -18.58
N ASN A 49 -6.30 -20.96 -19.89
CA ASN A 49 -6.54 -21.97 -20.91
C ASN A 49 -5.48 -23.09 -20.84
N GLN A 50 -4.21 -22.74 -20.66
CA GLN A 50 -3.12 -23.72 -20.54
C GLN A 50 -3.25 -24.62 -19.29
N ILE A 51 -3.69 -24.06 -18.17
CA ILE A 51 -3.86 -24.83 -16.91
C ILE A 51 -5.16 -25.63 -16.91
N SER A 52 -6.23 -25.12 -17.53
CA SER A 52 -7.54 -25.79 -17.59
C SER A 52 -7.59 -26.88 -18.65
N ASP A 53 -6.67 -26.88 -19.60
CA ASP A 53 -6.59 -27.91 -20.64
C ASP A 53 -5.93 -29.18 -20.05
N GLU A 54 -6.73 -30.18 -19.78
CA GLU A 54 -6.27 -31.47 -19.25
C GLU A 54 -5.24 -32.16 -20.18
N SER A 55 -5.33 -31.94 -21.50
CA SER A 55 -4.40 -32.48 -22.47
C SER A 55 -2.98 -31.88 -22.39
N SER A 56 -2.85 -30.70 -21.77
CA SER A 56 -1.56 -30.04 -21.56
C SER A 56 -0.70 -30.72 -20.46
N GLY A 57 -1.35 -31.41 -19.52
CA GLY A 57 -0.72 -31.96 -18.30
C GLY A 57 -0.07 -30.91 -17.40
N MET A 58 -0.33 -29.61 -17.65
CA MET A 58 0.30 -28.51 -16.89
C MET A 58 -0.19 -28.48 -15.46
N ALA A 59 -1.48 -28.68 -15.21
CA ALA A 59 -2.06 -28.71 -13.87
C ALA A 59 -1.44 -29.81 -13.01
N GLU A 60 -1.23 -31.00 -13.56
CA GLU A 60 -0.61 -32.13 -12.87
C GLU A 60 0.86 -31.85 -12.56
N ARG A 61 1.61 -31.36 -13.55
CA ARG A 61 3.02 -30.98 -13.32
C ARG A 61 3.16 -29.94 -12.21
N LEU A 62 2.30 -28.92 -12.16
CA LEU A 62 2.33 -27.90 -11.11
C LEU A 62 2.01 -28.47 -9.73
N LYS A 63 1.16 -29.50 -9.63
CA LYS A 63 0.86 -30.18 -8.37
C LYS A 63 2.05 -31.02 -7.87
N ASP A 64 2.77 -31.67 -8.79
CA ASP A 64 3.86 -32.58 -8.47
C ASP A 64 5.19 -31.85 -8.18
N MET A 65 5.33 -30.61 -8.68
CA MET A 65 6.53 -29.80 -8.43
C MET A 65 6.62 -29.37 -6.97
N THR A 66 7.80 -29.51 -6.38
CA THR A 66 8.10 -29.03 -5.03
C THR A 66 9.27 -28.06 -5.02
N LEU A 67 9.19 -27.04 -4.16
CA LEU A 67 10.24 -26.08 -3.88
C LEU A 67 10.55 -26.12 -2.39
N TRP A 68 11.78 -26.49 -2.03
CA TRP A 68 12.19 -26.70 -0.62
C TRP A 68 11.27 -27.66 0.17
N GLY A 69 10.69 -28.65 -0.50
CA GLY A 69 9.77 -29.61 0.10
C GLY A 69 8.31 -29.15 0.19
N PHE A 70 7.99 -27.93 -0.27
CA PHE A 70 6.61 -27.42 -0.35
C PHE A 70 6.08 -27.52 -1.78
N PRO A 71 4.79 -27.82 -1.99
CA PRO A 71 4.19 -27.78 -3.33
C PRO A 71 4.35 -26.39 -3.97
N VAL A 72 4.95 -26.33 -5.15
CA VAL A 72 5.23 -25.08 -5.88
C VAL A 72 3.95 -24.27 -6.07
N LEU A 73 2.86 -24.92 -6.43
CA LEU A 73 1.57 -24.26 -6.62
C LEU A 73 1.08 -23.57 -5.35
N ALA A 74 1.24 -24.20 -4.17
CA ALA A 74 0.89 -23.56 -2.90
C ALA A 74 1.74 -22.32 -2.63
N VAL A 75 3.06 -22.38 -2.89
CA VAL A 75 3.98 -21.25 -2.72
C VAL A 75 3.57 -20.08 -3.63
N ILE A 76 3.26 -20.35 -4.90
CA ILE A 76 2.80 -19.34 -5.87
C ILE A 76 1.50 -18.70 -5.39
N CYS A 77 0.49 -19.50 -5.05
CA CYS A 77 -0.81 -18.99 -4.61
C CYS A 77 -0.70 -18.19 -3.30
N ILE A 78 0.11 -18.64 -2.34
CA ILE A 78 0.36 -17.90 -1.08
C ILE A 78 1.09 -16.58 -1.37
N GLY A 79 2.05 -16.57 -2.31
CA GLY A 79 2.71 -15.33 -2.75
C GLY A 79 1.72 -14.31 -3.32
N PHE A 80 0.80 -14.75 -4.19
CA PHE A 80 -0.30 -13.90 -4.66
C PHE A 80 -1.21 -13.45 -3.52
N PHE A 81 -1.51 -14.35 -2.58
CA PHE A 81 -2.35 -14.00 -1.44
C PHE A 81 -1.70 -12.98 -0.51
N ILE A 82 -0.38 -13.02 -0.28
CA ILE A 82 0.33 -11.99 0.49
C ILE A 82 0.14 -10.60 -0.17
N GLY A 83 0.26 -10.52 -1.49
CA GLY A 83 -0.04 -9.29 -2.24
C GLY A 83 -1.50 -8.84 -2.09
N ALA A 84 -2.44 -9.80 -2.17
CA ALA A 84 -3.86 -9.55 -1.93
C ALA A 84 -4.12 -9.07 -0.50
N ALA A 85 -3.51 -9.71 0.50
CA ALA A 85 -3.64 -9.38 1.92
C ALA A 85 -3.14 -7.96 2.22
N GLY A 86 -2.04 -7.54 1.61
CA GLY A 86 -1.53 -6.17 1.72
C GLY A 86 -2.53 -5.13 1.21
N LYS A 87 -3.13 -5.36 0.03
CA LYS A 87 -4.09 -4.44 -0.57
C LYS A 87 -5.47 -4.49 0.11
N SER A 88 -5.90 -5.67 0.55
CA SER A 88 -7.21 -5.91 1.17
C SER A 88 -7.15 -6.01 2.70
N ALA A 89 -6.11 -5.47 3.31
CA ALA A 89 -5.99 -5.27 4.75
C ALA A 89 -6.29 -6.55 5.58
N GLN A 90 -5.72 -7.70 5.19
CA GLN A 90 -5.79 -8.91 5.99
C GLN A 90 -4.66 -8.98 7.00
N ILE A 91 -4.84 -9.69 8.11
CA ILE A 91 -3.79 -9.95 9.09
C ILE A 91 -2.58 -10.61 8.38
N PRO A 92 -1.35 -10.14 8.65
CA PRO A 92 -0.96 -9.04 9.56
C PRO A 92 -0.95 -7.65 8.90
N LEU A 93 -1.22 -7.50 7.61
CA LEU A 93 -0.99 -6.31 6.79
C LEU A 93 -2.18 -5.31 6.79
N TYR A 94 -2.97 -5.23 7.85
CA TYR A 94 -4.21 -4.44 7.92
C TYR A 94 -4.02 -3.02 8.47
N VAL A 95 -2.90 -2.72 9.14
CA VAL A 95 -2.71 -1.51 9.98
C VAL A 95 -2.88 -0.18 9.23
N TRP A 96 -2.57 -0.15 7.95
CA TRP A 96 -2.67 1.05 7.11
C TRP A 96 -4.13 1.52 6.89
N LEU A 97 -5.10 0.59 6.94
CA LEU A 97 -6.48 0.90 6.56
C LEU A 97 -7.19 1.83 7.55
N PRO A 98 -7.10 1.63 8.88
CA PRO A 98 -7.63 2.59 9.86
C PRO A 98 -6.94 3.96 9.80
N ASP A 99 -5.66 4.03 9.45
CA ASP A 99 -4.91 5.29 9.34
C ASP A 99 -5.31 6.11 8.10
N ALA A 100 -5.80 5.43 7.06
CA ALA A 100 -6.39 6.09 5.89
C ALA A 100 -7.64 6.94 6.21
N MET A 101 -8.18 6.87 7.44
CA MET A 101 -9.30 7.70 7.91
C MET A 101 -8.93 9.18 8.10
N ALA A 102 -7.67 9.56 8.06
CA ALA A 102 -7.23 10.96 8.03
C ALA A 102 -7.76 11.74 6.81
N GLY A 103 -8.06 11.03 5.70
CA GLY A 103 -8.58 11.63 4.47
C GLY A 103 -10.04 12.08 4.55
N PRO A 104 -10.51 12.87 3.56
CA PRO A 104 -11.90 13.31 3.45
C PRO A 104 -12.88 12.12 3.37
N THR A 105 -14.03 12.22 4.02
CA THR A 105 -14.98 11.10 4.14
C THR A 105 -15.46 10.53 2.79
N PRO A 106 -15.70 11.30 1.70
CA PRO A 106 -16.05 10.74 0.40
C PRO A 106 -14.93 9.87 -0.20
N VAL A 107 -13.66 10.25 0.00
CA VAL A 107 -12.49 9.44 -0.42
C VAL A 107 -12.42 8.16 0.40
N SER A 108 -12.61 8.27 1.72
CA SER A 108 -12.71 7.08 2.60
C SER A 108 -13.82 6.15 2.15
N ALA A 109 -15.01 6.68 1.78
CA ALA A 109 -16.11 5.89 1.25
C ALA A 109 -15.70 5.11 -0.01
N LEU A 110 -15.03 5.75 -0.95
CA LEU A 110 -14.58 5.13 -2.19
C LEU A 110 -13.54 4.02 -1.94
N ILE A 111 -12.53 4.31 -1.12
CA ILE A 111 -11.45 3.35 -0.78
C ILE A 111 -12.03 2.10 -0.11
N HIS A 112 -12.92 2.28 0.87
CA HIS A 112 -13.41 1.22 1.75
C HIS A 112 -14.61 0.44 1.18
N ALA A 113 -15.39 1.04 0.27
CA ALA A 113 -16.61 0.40 -0.21
C ALA A 113 -16.36 -0.58 -1.36
N ALA A 114 -15.73 -0.12 -2.46
CA ALA A 114 -15.77 -0.86 -3.71
C ALA A 114 -14.44 -0.95 -4.47
N THR A 115 -13.43 -0.14 -4.14
CA THR A 115 -12.30 0.02 -5.05
C THR A 115 -11.01 -0.63 -4.54
N MET A 116 -10.27 0.08 -3.69
CA MET A 116 -8.91 -0.31 -3.34
C MET A 116 -8.86 -1.59 -2.50
N VAL A 117 -9.70 -1.67 -1.48
CA VAL A 117 -9.68 -2.79 -0.52
C VAL A 117 -10.26 -4.09 -1.06
N THR A 118 -11.06 -4.03 -2.12
CA THR A 118 -11.68 -5.21 -2.73
C THR A 118 -10.80 -5.87 -3.80
N ALA A 119 -9.73 -5.19 -4.24
CA ALA A 119 -8.86 -5.65 -5.31
C ALA A 119 -8.20 -7.01 -5.02
N GLY A 120 -7.83 -7.30 -3.75
CA GLY A 120 -7.25 -8.60 -3.39
C GLY A 120 -8.25 -9.74 -3.47
N VAL A 121 -9.51 -9.51 -3.06
CA VAL A 121 -10.60 -10.49 -3.22
C VAL A 121 -10.85 -10.78 -4.70
N TYR A 122 -10.93 -9.73 -5.51
CA TYR A 122 -11.06 -9.85 -6.96
C TYR A 122 -9.89 -10.64 -7.57
N MET A 123 -8.65 -10.38 -7.14
CA MET A 123 -7.48 -11.09 -7.65
C MET A 123 -7.54 -12.60 -7.35
N VAL A 124 -7.90 -12.99 -6.12
CA VAL A 124 -8.06 -14.42 -5.77
C VAL A 124 -9.18 -15.05 -6.58
N ALA A 125 -10.33 -14.39 -6.70
CA ALA A 125 -11.43 -14.86 -7.54
C ALA A 125 -11.03 -14.96 -9.02
N ARG A 126 -10.25 -14.01 -9.53
CA ARG A 126 -9.75 -14.01 -10.90
C ARG A 126 -8.77 -15.15 -11.19
N LEU A 127 -7.99 -15.54 -10.17
CA LEU A 127 -7.04 -16.64 -10.22
C LEU A 127 -7.65 -17.97 -9.71
N ASN A 128 -8.98 -18.10 -9.70
CA ASN A 128 -9.67 -19.30 -9.21
C ASN A 128 -9.09 -20.61 -9.77
N PHE A 129 -8.69 -20.61 -11.04
CA PHE A 129 -8.11 -21.78 -11.72
C PHE A 129 -6.76 -22.24 -11.13
N LEU A 130 -6.03 -21.37 -10.43
CA LEU A 130 -4.83 -21.73 -9.68
C LEU A 130 -5.18 -22.15 -8.24
N PHE A 131 -5.96 -21.32 -7.54
CA PHE A 131 -6.28 -21.54 -6.14
C PHE A 131 -7.06 -22.84 -5.93
N ALA A 132 -8.03 -23.16 -6.79
CA ALA A 132 -8.80 -24.40 -6.72
C ALA A 132 -7.97 -25.69 -6.83
N LEU A 133 -6.76 -25.60 -7.41
CA LEU A 133 -5.83 -26.73 -7.49
C LEU A 133 -4.97 -26.92 -6.24
N SER A 134 -4.99 -25.97 -5.28
CA SER A 134 -4.17 -25.99 -4.08
C SER A 134 -5.00 -25.92 -2.78
N PRO A 135 -5.41 -27.05 -2.20
CA PRO A 135 -6.13 -27.08 -0.92
C PRO A 135 -5.41 -26.35 0.21
N ILE A 136 -4.07 -26.38 0.21
CA ILE A 136 -3.25 -25.68 1.20
C ILE A 136 -3.45 -24.16 1.07
N ALA A 137 -3.33 -23.61 -0.14
CA ALA A 137 -3.51 -22.17 -0.36
C ALA A 137 -4.95 -21.74 -0.04
N MET A 138 -5.95 -22.50 -0.44
CA MET A 138 -7.36 -22.25 -0.12
C MET A 138 -7.57 -22.21 1.40
N THR A 139 -7.02 -23.17 2.14
CA THR A 139 -7.09 -23.22 3.60
C THR A 139 -6.42 -22.00 4.24
N VAL A 140 -5.24 -21.57 3.75
CA VAL A 140 -4.55 -20.38 4.26
C VAL A 140 -5.38 -19.11 4.01
N VAL A 141 -5.96 -18.96 2.82
CA VAL A 141 -6.82 -17.81 2.48
C VAL A 141 -8.05 -17.77 3.38
N ALA A 142 -8.77 -18.90 3.51
CA ALA A 142 -10.00 -18.97 4.31
C ALA A 142 -9.75 -18.73 5.80
N THR A 143 -8.71 -19.35 6.37
CA THR A 143 -8.34 -19.17 7.78
C THR A 143 -7.86 -17.76 8.08
N THR A 144 -7.02 -17.16 7.23
CA THR A 144 -6.59 -15.76 7.39
C THR A 144 -7.78 -14.81 7.32
N GLY A 145 -8.70 -15.02 6.36
CA GLY A 145 -9.95 -14.26 6.28
C GLY A 145 -10.79 -14.38 7.55
N CYS A 146 -10.95 -15.58 8.07
CA CYS A 146 -11.71 -15.86 9.29
C CYS A 146 -11.10 -15.18 10.53
N LEU A 147 -9.79 -15.31 10.72
CA LEU A 147 -9.07 -14.65 11.82
C LEU A 147 -9.14 -13.12 11.69
N THR A 148 -9.04 -12.59 10.48
CA THR A 148 -9.19 -11.16 10.22
C THR A 148 -10.59 -10.67 10.56
N ALA A 149 -11.62 -11.44 10.20
CA ALA A 149 -13.01 -11.08 10.46
C ALA A 149 -13.30 -10.92 11.96
N ILE A 150 -12.93 -11.90 12.79
CA ILE A 150 -13.17 -11.85 14.24
C ILE A 150 -12.27 -10.82 14.93
N PHE A 151 -11.01 -10.72 14.55
CA PHE A 151 -10.08 -9.76 15.09
C PHE A 151 -10.56 -8.32 14.88
N ALA A 152 -10.90 -7.96 13.65
CA ALA A 152 -11.38 -6.61 13.34
C ALA A 152 -12.75 -6.32 13.99
N ALA A 153 -13.65 -7.30 14.06
CA ALA A 153 -14.92 -7.15 14.75
C ALA A 153 -14.72 -6.85 16.23
N SER A 154 -13.78 -7.53 16.91
CA SER A 154 -13.49 -7.29 18.32
C SER A 154 -12.99 -5.86 18.59
N ILE A 155 -12.11 -5.31 17.73
CA ILE A 155 -11.66 -3.91 17.83
C ILE A 155 -12.82 -2.94 17.60
N GLY A 156 -13.71 -3.24 16.63
CA GLY A 156 -14.88 -2.42 16.33
C GLY A 156 -15.83 -2.20 17.51
N PHE A 157 -15.87 -3.12 18.49
CA PHE A 157 -16.69 -2.98 19.72
C PHE A 157 -16.30 -1.77 20.56
N PHE A 158 -15.04 -1.39 20.56
CA PHE A 158 -14.50 -0.43 21.53
C PHE A 158 -14.10 0.91 20.89
N GLN A 159 -14.12 1.03 19.55
CA GLN A 159 -13.86 2.30 18.89
C GLN A 159 -15.00 3.30 19.12
N TYR A 160 -14.63 4.56 19.39
CA TYR A 160 -15.59 5.65 19.58
C TYR A 160 -15.65 6.62 18.40
N ASP A 161 -14.61 6.67 17.57
CA ASP A 161 -14.60 7.39 16.31
C ASP A 161 -15.48 6.68 15.28
N ILE A 162 -16.51 7.36 14.77
CA ILE A 162 -17.47 6.79 13.83
C ILE A 162 -16.81 6.28 12.54
N LYS A 163 -15.77 6.96 12.03
CA LYS A 163 -15.01 6.53 10.84
C LYS A 163 -14.16 5.30 11.15
N LYS A 164 -13.51 5.25 12.32
CA LYS A 164 -12.70 4.09 12.74
C LYS A 164 -13.54 2.84 12.95
N VAL A 165 -14.75 2.95 13.52
CA VAL A 165 -15.70 1.82 13.59
C VAL A 165 -15.97 1.27 12.18
N LEU A 166 -16.24 2.14 11.22
CA LEU A 166 -16.51 1.74 9.83
C LEU A 166 -15.26 1.15 9.15
N ALA A 167 -14.06 1.63 9.47
CA ALA A 167 -12.80 1.09 8.96
C ALA A 167 -12.58 -0.36 9.45
N TYR A 168 -12.67 -0.61 10.75
CA TYR A 168 -12.56 -1.98 11.30
C TYR A 168 -13.69 -2.88 10.82
N SER A 169 -14.88 -2.32 10.66
CA SER A 169 -15.98 -3.04 10.02
C SER A 169 -15.65 -3.43 8.57
N THR A 170 -14.91 -2.59 7.82
CA THR A 170 -14.46 -2.95 6.46
C THR A 170 -13.45 -4.10 6.51
N VAL A 171 -12.44 -4.04 7.38
CA VAL A 171 -11.47 -5.14 7.58
C VAL A 171 -12.19 -6.45 7.88
N SER A 172 -13.21 -6.42 8.77
CA SER A 172 -14.00 -7.58 9.12
C SER A 172 -14.79 -8.14 7.92
N GLN A 173 -15.45 -7.28 7.13
CA GLN A 173 -16.21 -7.73 5.95
C GLN A 173 -15.29 -8.27 4.82
N LEU A 174 -14.11 -7.69 4.64
CA LEU A 174 -13.10 -8.25 3.75
C LEU A 174 -12.68 -9.66 4.22
N GLY A 175 -12.56 -9.88 5.53
CA GLY A 175 -12.34 -11.21 6.08
C GLY A 175 -13.41 -12.21 5.63
N PHE A 176 -14.70 -11.85 5.66
CA PHE A 176 -15.78 -12.69 5.13
C PHE A 176 -15.63 -12.96 3.63
N MET A 177 -15.25 -11.96 2.85
CA MET A 177 -15.00 -12.16 1.40
C MET A 177 -13.86 -13.16 1.18
N PHE A 178 -12.78 -13.09 1.97
CA PHE A 178 -11.69 -14.06 1.89
C PHE A 178 -12.08 -15.45 2.41
N ILE A 179 -12.99 -15.57 3.37
CA ILE A 179 -13.61 -16.86 3.68
C ILE A 179 -14.27 -17.42 2.43
N GLY A 180 -15.14 -16.65 1.76
CA GLY A 180 -15.86 -17.08 0.56
C GLY A 180 -14.95 -17.56 -0.55
N VAL A 181 -13.98 -16.74 -0.97
CA VAL A 181 -13.05 -17.13 -2.04
C VAL A 181 -12.07 -18.23 -1.60
N GLY A 182 -11.73 -18.30 -0.31
CA GLY A 182 -10.82 -19.28 0.24
C GLY A 182 -11.44 -20.68 0.39
N VAL A 183 -12.74 -20.79 0.63
CA VAL A 183 -13.44 -22.09 0.61
C VAL A 183 -13.83 -22.51 -0.81
N GLY A 184 -13.55 -21.69 -1.82
CA GLY A 184 -13.86 -21.97 -3.23
C GLY A 184 -15.22 -21.45 -3.69
N ALA A 185 -16.00 -20.83 -2.81
CA ALA A 185 -17.25 -20.15 -3.17
C ALA A 185 -16.95 -18.76 -3.74
N TYR A 186 -16.22 -18.73 -4.88
CA TYR A 186 -15.70 -17.49 -5.49
C TYR A 186 -16.83 -16.50 -5.80
N TRP A 187 -17.95 -16.99 -6.34
CA TRP A 187 -19.10 -16.15 -6.67
C TRP A 187 -19.71 -15.50 -5.42
N ALA A 188 -19.81 -16.25 -4.30
CA ALA A 188 -20.33 -15.73 -3.05
C ALA A 188 -19.43 -14.64 -2.46
N GLY A 189 -18.10 -14.80 -2.56
CA GLY A 189 -17.13 -13.76 -2.19
C GLY A 189 -17.29 -12.49 -3.02
N VAL A 190 -17.44 -12.61 -4.34
CA VAL A 190 -17.69 -11.49 -5.27
C VAL A 190 -19.08 -10.89 -5.05
N PHE A 191 -20.08 -11.71 -4.73
CA PHE A 191 -21.41 -11.23 -4.39
C PHE A 191 -21.39 -10.37 -3.12
N HIS A 192 -20.70 -10.83 -2.09
CA HIS A 192 -20.55 -10.04 -0.87
C HIS A 192 -19.77 -8.74 -1.12
N LEU A 193 -18.78 -8.74 -2.01
CA LEU A 193 -18.08 -7.55 -2.46
C LEU A 193 -19.06 -6.55 -3.11
N MET A 194 -19.94 -6.99 -4.00
CA MET A 194 -20.93 -6.13 -4.65
C MET A 194 -21.91 -5.53 -3.65
N THR A 195 -22.49 -6.35 -2.78
CA THR A 195 -23.43 -5.86 -1.75
C THR A 195 -22.75 -4.93 -0.75
N HIS A 196 -21.51 -5.26 -0.37
CA HIS A 196 -20.66 -4.43 0.49
C HIS A 196 -20.45 -3.03 -0.10
N ALA A 197 -20.22 -2.92 -1.40
CA ALA A 197 -20.06 -1.63 -2.05
C ALA A 197 -21.22 -0.68 -1.77
N PHE A 198 -22.46 -1.16 -1.81
CA PHE A 198 -23.65 -0.35 -1.58
C PHE A 198 -23.79 0.06 -0.11
N PHE A 199 -23.84 -0.90 0.81
CA PHE A 199 -24.08 -0.55 2.20
C PHE A 199 -22.90 0.17 2.85
N LYS A 200 -21.65 -0.12 2.44
CA LYS A 200 -20.48 0.59 2.97
C LYS A 200 -20.36 2.02 2.46
N ALA A 201 -20.58 2.25 1.17
CA ALA A 201 -20.62 3.61 0.66
C ALA A 201 -21.69 4.45 1.37
N CYS A 202 -22.88 3.86 1.58
CA CYS A 202 -23.95 4.53 2.32
C CYS A 202 -23.57 4.85 3.77
N LEU A 203 -22.94 3.91 4.48
CA LEU A 203 -22.49 4.10 5.87
C LEU A 203 -21.40 5.18 5.98
N PHE A 204 -20.41 5.16 5.10
CA PHE A 204 -19.35 6.16 5.12
C PHE A 204 -19.87 7.55 4.72
N LEU A 205 -20.65 7.67 3.65
CA LEU A 205 -21.23 8.96 3.27
C LEU A 205 -22.23 9.45 4.33
N GLY A 206 -23.00 8.53 4.94
CA GLY A 206 -23.88 8.82 6.06
C GLY A 206 -23.12 9.30 7.31
N SER A 207 -21.95 8.68 7.62
CA SER A 207 -21.09 9.19 8.68
C SER A 207 -20.52 10.58 8.35
N GLY A 208 -20.22 10.86 7.07
CA GLY A 208 -19.85 12.20 6.62
C GLY A 208 -20.93 13.23 6.83
N SER A 209 -22.18 12.86 6.54
CA SER A 209 -23.37 13.69 6.82
C SER A 209 -23.51 13.98 8.31
N VAL A 210 -23.33 12.97 9.17
CA VAL A 210 -23.35 13.12 10.64
C VAL A 210 -22.23 14.04 11.13
N ILE A 211 -21.00 13.85 10.65
CA ILE A 211 -19.83 14.66 11.02
C ILE A 211 -20.05 16.14 10.63
N LEU A 212 -20.61 16.41 9.45
CA LEU A 212 -20.98 17.77 9.03
C LEU A 212 -22.07 18.37 9.94
N ALA A 213 -23.10 17.60 10.28
CA ALA A 213 -24.15 18.03 11.18
C ALA A 213 -23.65 18.32 12.60
N CYS A 214 -22.59 17.66 13.03
CA CYS A 214 -21.94 17.82 14.35
C CYS A 214 -20.71 18.73 14.31
N HIS A 215 -20.59 19.63 13.34
CA HIS A 215 -19.48 20.59 13.24
C HIS A 215 -18.09 19.92 13.27
N HIS A 216 -17.92 18.85 12.48
CA HIS A 216 -16.69 18.05 12.33
C HIS A 216 -16.32 17.16 13.52
N GLU A 217 -17.21 17.01 14.52
CA GLU A 217 -16.99 16.01 15.59
C GLU A 217 -17.10 14.60 15.02
N GLN A 218 -16.17 13.71 15.43
CA GLN A 218 -16.11 12.31 15.00
C GLN A 218 -16.36 11.34 16.17
N ASP A 219 -16.25 11.80 17.41
CA ASP A 219 -16.46 10.99 18.59
C ASP A 219 -17.96 10.79 18.88
N MET A 220 -18.43 9.55 18.76
CA MET A 220 -19.83 9.19 19.00
C MET A 220 -20.30 9.47 20.45
N ARG A 221 -19.38 9.60 21.42
CA ARG A 221 -19.72 9.96 22.81
C ARG A 221 -20.25 11.38 22.92
N LYS A 222 -19.80 12.28 22.01
CA LYS A 222 -20.23 13.67 21.90
C LYS A 222 -21.40 13.89 20.92
N MET A 223 -21.87 12.82 20.26
CA MET A 223 -23.05 12.82 19.39
C MET A 223 -24.31 12.46 20.19
N GLY A 224 -25.37 12.09 19.53
CA GLY A 224 -26.63 11.60 20.10
C GLY A 224 -27.81 12.44 19.66
N GLY A 225 -29.03 11.88 19.74
CA GLY A 225 -30.26 12.58 19.44
C GLY A 225 -30.40 13.12 18.01
N LEU A 226 -29.50 12.77 17.08
CA LEU A 226 -29.48 13.27 15.70
C LEU A 226 -30.70 12.82 14.88
N ALA A 227 -31.46 11.85 15.37
CA ALA A 227 -32.65 11.34 14.68
C ALA A 227 -33.67 12.44 14.32
N LYS A 228 -33.75 13.50 15.12
CA LYS A 228 -34.68 14.60 14.92
C LYS A 228 -34.17 15.61 13.86
N TYR A 229 -32.86 15.75 13.76
CA TYR A 229 -32.20 16.77 12.94
C TYR A 229 -31.80 16.25 11.56
N THR A 230 -31.48 14.94 11.45
CA THR A 230 -31.00 14.32 10.22
C THR A 230 -31.84 13.07 9.87
N PRO A 231 -33.14 13.24 9.56
CA PRO A 231 -34.06 12.11 9.38
C PRO A 231 -33.71 11.23 8.16
N ILE A 232 -33.27 11.80 7.03
CA ILE A 232 -32.92 11.02 5.84
C ILE A 232 -31.61 10.26 6.09
N THR A 233 -30.60 10.91 6.62
CA THR A 233 -29.33 10.29 7.00
C THR A 233 -29.55 9.16 8.01
N ARG A 234 -30.42 9.35 9.00
CA ARG A 234 -30.78 8.32 9.98
C ARG A 234 -31.32 7.05 9.32
N TRP A 235 -32.34 7.20 8.44
CA TRP A 235 -32.99 6.03 7.85
C TRP A 235 -32.09 5.30 6.85
N THR A 236 -31.29 6.02 6.06
CA THR A 236 -30.34 5.42 5.13
C THR A 236 -29.19 4.72 5.86
N TYR A 237 -28.71 5.29 6.97
CA TYR A 237 -27.72 4.65 7.84
C TYR A 237 -28.29 3.39 8.51
N LEU A 238 -29.53 3.44 9.02
CA LEU A 238 -30.20 2.29 9.60
C LEU A 238 -30.41 1.15 8.60
N ALA A 239 -30.89 1.46 7.39
CA ALA A 239 -31.03 0.48 6.31
C ALA A 239 -29.71 -0.22 5.98
N SER A 240 -28.62 0.53 5.98
CA SER A 240 -27.29 -0.02 5.76
C SER A 240 -26.75 -0.82 6.95
N CYS A 241 -27.08 -0.42 8.19
CA CYS A 241 -26.82 -1.24 9.39
C CYS A 241 -27.58 -2.57 9.34
N TRP A 242 -28.84 -2.52 8.88
CA TRP A 242 -29.67 -3.70 8.67
C TRP A 242 -29.06 -4.64 7.64
N ALA A 243 -28.59 -4.08 6.52
CA ALA A 243 -27.96 -4.83 5.45
C ALA A 243 -26.65 -5.49 5.90
N ILE A 244 -25.72 -4.75 6.50
CA ILE A 244 -24.42 -5.31 6.91
C ILE A 244 -24.54 -6.33 8.05
N ALA A 245 -25.53 -6.19 8.91
CA ALA A 245 -25.79 -7.14 10.00
C ALA A 245 -26.30 -8.49 9.50
N GLY A 246 -26.90 -8.56 8.29
CA GLY A 246 -27.45 -9.79 7.73
C GLY A 246 -28.91 -10.03 8.12
N PHE A 247 -29.69 -8.98 8.31
CA PHE A 247 -31.14 -9.13 8.55
C PHE A 247 -31.89 -9.49 7.26
N PRO A 248 -33.00 -10.23 7.37
CA PRO A 248 -33.80 -10.67 6.23
C PRO A 248 -34.16 -9.52 5.28
N PHE A 249 -34.30 -9.86 4.01
CA PHE A 249 -34.62 -8.96 2.90
C PHE A 249 -33.61 -7.85 2.61
N ALA A 250 -32.43 -7.88 3.25
CA ALA A 250 -31.34 -6.98 2.94
C ALA A 250 -30.15 -7.74 2.32
N ALA A 251 -29.32 -7.03 1.57
CA ALA A 251 -28.29 -7.66 0.72
C ALA A 251 -27.28 -8.52 1.49
N GLY A 252 -26.90 -8.10 2.70
CA GLY A 252 -25.96 -8.85 3.53
C GLY A 252 -26.49 -10.19 4.05
N PHE A 253 -27.81 -10.35 4.19
CA PHE A 253 -28.44 -11.62 4.50
C PHE A 253 -28.10 -12.67 3.44
N TYR A 254 -28.35 -12.35 2.19
CA TYR A 254 -28.10 -13.29 1.09
C TYR A 254 -26.60 -13.56 0.87
N SER A 255 -25.75 -12.55 0.98
CA SER A 255 -24.33 -12.69 0.63
C SER A 255 -23.46 -13.26 1.76
N LYS A 256 -23.73 -12.88 3.03
CA LYS A 256 -22.92 -13.33 4.17
C LYS A 256 -23.30 -14.74 4.59
N ASP A 257 -24.60 -15.03 4.63
CA ASP A 257 -25.10 -16.35 5.02
C ASP A 257 -24.66 -17.40 3.98
N GLU A 258 -24.64 -17.03 2.69
CA GLU A 258 -24.11 -17.91 1.64
C GLU A 258 -22.62 -18.23 1.85
N ILE A 259 -21.78 -17.23 2.20
CA ILE A 259 -20.37 -17.47 2.52
C ILE A 259 -20.22 -18.45 3.69
N LEU A 260 -20.96 -18.23 4.76
CA LEU A 260 -20.89 -19.09 5.95
C LEU A 260 -21.42 -20.50 5.67
N TRP A 261 -22.50 -20.60 4.91
CA TRP A 261 -23.05 -21.89 4.48
C TRP A 261 -22.05 -22.68 3.62
N LYS A 262 -21.42 -22.03 2.64
CA LYS A 262 -20.37 -22.65 1.83
C LYS A 262 -19.13 -23.02 2.65
N ALA A 263 -18.81 -22.27 3.70
CA ALA A 263 -17.73 -22.64 4.60
C ALA A 263 -18.05 -23.91 5.39
N TRP A 264 -19.31 -24.06 5.85
CA TRP A 264 -19.77 -25.26 6.55
C TRP A 264 -19.70 -26.51 5.67
N THR A 265 -20.13 -26.39 4.41
CA THR A 265 -20.21 -27.50 3.45
C THR A 265 -18.92 -27.75 2.67
N ALA A 266 -17.85 -26.99 2.90
CA ALA A 266 -16.59 -27.08 2.14
C ALA A 266 -15.84 -28.39 2.39
N GLU A 267 -15.59 -29.18 1.33
CA GLU A 267 -14.79 -30.42 1.37
C GLU A 267 -13.38 -30.24 0.78
N GLY A 268 -13.12 -29.13 0.09
CA GLY A 268 -11.87 -28.88 -0.65
C GLY A 268 -10.71 -28.33 0.17
N LEU A 269 -10.81 -28.27 1.52
CA LEU A 269 -9.78 -27.74 2.41
C LEU A 269 -8.80 -28.83 2.87
N SER A 270 -7.61 -28.43 3.32
CA SER A 270 -6.54 -29.37 3.74
C SER A 270 -6.95 -30.27 4.91
N LEU A 271 -7.85 -29.83 5.77
CA LEU A 271 -8.35 -30.58 6.92
C LEU A 271 -9.88 -30.52 6.96
N PRO A 272 -10.59 -31.64 7.13
CA PRO A 272 -12.05 -31.71 7.03
C PRO A 272 -12.82 -30.84 8.03
N TRP A 273 -12.26 -30.61 9.23
CA TRP A 273 -12.91 -29.85 10.30
C TRP A 273 -12.75 -28.33 10.18
N ILE A 274 -11.81 -27.85 9.33
CA ILE A 274 -11.51 -26.40 9.20
C ILE A 274 -12.73 -25.62 8.72
N GLY A 275 -13.52 -26.16 7.77
CA GLY A 275 -14.72 -25.50 7.28
C GLY A 275 -15.73 -25.21 8.40
N HIS A 276 -15.96 -26.18 9.27
CA HIS A 276 -16.84 -26.04 10.44
C HIS A 276 -16.30 -25.02 11.46
N ALA A 277 -14.98 -25.03 11.72
CA ALA A 277 -14.34 -24.04 12.60
C ALA A 277 -14.46 -22.62 12.04
N ILE A 278 -14.26 -22.44 10.73
CA ILE A 278 -14.44 -21.15 10.03
C ILE A 278 -15.89 -20.67 10.15
N TYR A 279 -16.87 -21.56 10.01
CA TYR A 279 -18.27 -21.23 10.22
C TYR A 279 -18.52 -20.69 11.64
N VAL A 280 -18.08 -21.41 12.68
CA VAL A 280 -18.31 -21.02 14.08
C VAL A 280 -17.67 -19.66 14.38
N VAL A 281 -16.41 -19.48 14.02
CA VAL A 281 -15.70 -18.20 14.25
C VAL A 281 -16.30 -17.08 13.40
N GLY A 282 -16.68 -17.36 12.16
CA GLY A 282 -17.37 -16.42 11.28
C GLY A 282 -18.75 -16.02 11.84
N ALA A 283 -19.51 -16.94 12.40
CA ALA A 283 -20.78 -16.66 13.06
C ALA A 283 -20.61 -15.73 14.28
N ILE A 284 -19.56 -15.95 15.09
CA ILE A 284 -19.22 -15.04 16.20
C ILE A 284 -18.83 -13.65 15.67
N ALA A 285 -18.08 -13.57 14.58
CA ALA A 285 -17.74 -12.30 13.93
C ALA A 285 -18.98 -11.59 13.35
N ALA A 286 -19.97 -12.35 12.84
CA ALA A 286 -21.24 -11.82 12.35
C ALA A 286 -22.08 -11.23 13.49
N LEU A 287 -22.18 -11.93 14.63
CA LEU A 287 -22.78 -11.39 15.86
C LEU A 287 -22.12 -10.08 16.25
N GLY A 288 -20.79 -10.06 16.25
CA GLY A 288 -20.01 -8.86 16.50
C GLY A 288 -20.33 -7.72 15.53
N THR A 289 -20.49 -8.05 14.24
CA THR A 289 -20.84 -7.05 13.21
C THR A 289 -22.17 -6.39 13.53
N SER A 290 -23.20 -7.17 13.84
CA SER A 290 -24.51 -6.64 14.24
C SER A 290 -24.39 -5.75 15.48
N PHE A 291 -23.68 -6.21 16.50
CA PHE A 291 -23.51 -5.47 17.74
C PHE A 291 -22.85 -4.10 17.53
N TYR A 292 -21.64 -4.01 16.91
CA TYR A 292 -20.96 -2.73 16.82
C TYR A 292 -21.60 -1.76 15.83
N MET A 293 -22.27 -2.26 14.78
CA MET A 293 -22.99 -1.38 13.86
C MET A 293 -24.22 -0.75 14.50
N PHE A 294 -25.02 -1.53 15.23
CA PHE A 294 -26.15 -0.97 15.96
C PHE A 294 -25.72 -0.14 17.17
N ARG A 295 -24.61 -0.48 17.84
CA ARG A 295 -23.98 0.39 18.82
C ARG A 295 -23.66 1.77 18.22
N SER A 296 -23.01 1.80 17.06
CA SER A 296 -22.73 3.06 16.34
C SER A 296 -24.01 3.83 16.05
N TYR A 297 -25.06 3.16 15.55
CA TYR A 297 -26.36 3.77 15.29
C TYR A 297 -27.00 4.37 16.56
N TYR A 298 -27.05 3.61 17.65
CA TYR A 298 -27.68 4.10 18.89
C TYR A 298 -26.89 5.26 19.51
N MET A 299 -25.58 5.19 19.56
CA MET A 299 -24.76 6.26 20.11
C MET A 299 -24.87 7.57 19.30
N THR A 300 -25.15 7.49 18.01
CA THR A 300 -25.22 8.66 17.11
C THR A 300 -26.62 9.26 17.02
N PHE A 301 -27.66 8.41 16.87
CA PHE A 301 -28.98 8.90 16.50
C PHE A 301 -29.99 8.93 17.66
N THR A 302 -29.77 8.17 18.74
CA THR A 302 -30.74 8.09 19.86
C THR A 302 -30.29 8.89 21.08
N GLY A 303 -31.21 9.09 22.03
CA GLY A 303 -30.97 9.86 23.25
C GLY A 303 -31.01 11.37 23.04
N GLU A 304 -30.27 12.10 23.85
CA GLU A 304 -30.15 13.54 23.77
C GLU A 304 -28.89 13.95 22.97
N TYR A 305 -28.95 15.12 22.30
CA TYR A 305 -27.79 15.67 21.62
C TYR A 305 -26.76 16.15 22.65
N ARG A 306 -25.56 15.60 22.56
CA ARG A 306 -24.46 15.86 23.50
C ARG A 306 -23.38 16.82 22.97
N GLY A 307 -23.55 17.30 21.71
CA GLY A 307 -22.70 18.32 21.11
C GLY A 307 -23.18 19.72 21.44
N GLY A 308 -22.29 20.70 21.49
CA GLY A 308 -22.64 22.11 21.60
C GLY A 308 -22.71 22.75 23.00
N HIS A 309 -22.47 21.98 24.07
CA HIS A 309 -22.16 22.58 25.38
C HIS A 309 -20.71 22.21 25.72
N GLY A 310 -19.89 23.26 25.92
CA GLY A 310 -18.54 23.13 26.47
C GLY A 310 -18.58 22.51 27.87
N HIS A 311 -18.85 21.21 27.93
CA HIS A 311 -18.36 20.44 29.04
C HIS A 311 -16.85 20.40 28.87
N GLU A 312 -16.20 21.34 29.58
CA GLU A 312 -14.78 21.37 29.74
C GLU A 312 -14.22 19.96 29.92
N ASP A 313 -13.17 19.73 29.21
CA ASP A 313 -12.29 18.55 29.12
C ASP A 313 -11.91 17.87 30.47
N LYS A 314 -12.83 17.67 31.39
CA LYS A 314 -12.56 16.92 32.64
C LYS A 314 -12.22 15.45 32.39
N GLU A 315 -12.81 14.83 31.35
CA GLU A 315 -12.46 13.44 30.99
C GLU A 315 -11.17 13.32 30.17
N ARG A 316 -10.67 14.40 29.57
CA ARG A 316 -9.37 14.40 28.86
C ARG A 316 -8.18 14.33 29.81
N LEU A 317 -8.36 14.74 31.06
CA LEU A 317 -7.34 14.67 32.12
C LEU A 317 -7.31 13.32 32.85
N GLU A 318 -8.31 12.47 32.65
CA GLU A 318 -8.40 11.17 33.33
C GLU A 318 -7.95 9.97 32.46
N ASP A 319 -7.61 10.18 31.17
CA ASP A 319 -7.02 9.12 30.34
C ASP A 319 -5.48 9.29 30.30
N PRO A 320 -4.72 8.51 31.11
CA PRO A 320 -3.27 8.60 31.16
C PRO A 320 -2.58 8.37 29.82
N HIS A 321 -3.24 7.66 28.90
CA HIS A 321 -2.69 7.36 27.58
C HIS A 321 -2.93 8.50 26.56
N ALA A 322 -4.03 9.24 26.68
CA ALA A 322 -4.26 10.43 25.87
C ALA A 322 -3.29 11.56 26.27
N VAL A 323 -3.01 11.70 27.57
CA VAL A 323 -2.00 12.63 28.10
C VAL A 323 -0.60 12.23 27.64
N ALA A 324 -0.23 10.96 27.69
CA ALA A 324 1.06 10.47 27.22
C ALA A 324 1.21 10.64 25.69
N ALA A 325 0.18 10.37 24.90
CA ALA A 325 0.20 10.56 23.44
C ALA A 325 0.31 12.05 23.07
N HIS A 326 -0.37 12.94 23.81
CA HIS A 326 -0.21 14.39 23.62
C HIS A 326 1.14 14.91 24.10
N GLN A 327 1.69 14.37 25.19
CA GLN A 327 3.04 14.71 25.66
C GLN A 327 4.10 14.22 24.67
N HIS A 328 3.95 13.04 24.08
CA HIS A 328 4.84 12.57 23.02
C HIS A 328 4.69 13.35 21.72
N ALA A 329 3.48 13.77 21.35
CA ALA A 329 3.25 14.63 20.20
C ALA A 329 3.78 16.06 20.45
N ALA A 330 3.57 16.61 21.65
CA ALA A 330 4.11 17.91 22.04
C ALA A 330 5.64 17.88 22.18
N ALA A 331 6.22 16.80 22.72
CA ALA A 331 7.66 16.60 22.79
C ALA A 331 8.29 16.41 21.39
N ALA A 332 7.57 15.80 20.44
CA ALA A 332 8.01 15.73 19.05
C ALA A 332 7.97 17.10 18.34
N ILE A 333 7.04 17.98 18.74
CA ILE A 333 6.93 19.35 18.20
C ILE A 333 7.94 20.29 18.90
N THR A 334 8.33 20.01 20.14
CA THR A 334 9.31 20.80 20.91
C THR A 334 10.73 20.27 20.83
N ALA A 335 10.98 19.17 20.16
CA ALA A 335 12.34 18.71 19.86
C ALA A 335 12.99 19.68 18.84
N PRO A 336 14.03 20.46 19.23
CA PRO A 336 14.48 21.63 18.45
C PRO A 336 15.42 21.27 17.30
N ASN A 337 15.28 20.13 16.62
CA ASN A 337 16.38 19.69 15.76
C ASN A 337 16.09 19.31 14.31
N GLU A 338 14.86 19.33 13.80
CA GLU A 338 14.72 19.07 12.35
C GLU A 338 14.14 20.24 11.56
N THR A 339 13.21 21.01 12.12
CA THR A 339 12.70 22.22 11.47
C THR A 339 13.65 23.42 11.60
N ALA A 340 14.41 23.50 12.70
CA ALA A 340 15.46 24.51 12.85
C ALA A 340 16.69 24.22 11.97
N ALA A 341 17.01 22.95 11.69
CA ALA A 341 18.06 22.58 10.76
C ALA A 341 17.70 22.95 9.32
N VAL A 342 16.45 22.76 8.88
CA VAL A 342 15.97 23.15 7.55
C VAL A 342 15.91 24.67 7.41
N ALA A 343 15.46 25.38 8.45
CA ALA A 343 15.43 26.84 8.47
C ALA A 343 16.84 27.46 8.51
N ASN A 344 17.78 26.86 9.24
CA ASN A 344 19.17 27.31 9.31
C ASN A 344 19.95 26.99 8.03
N VAL A 345 19.65 25.90 7.32
CA VAL A 345 20.22 25.62 6.00
C VAL A 345 19.71 26.62 4.96
N ALA A 346 18.44 27.00 5.00
CA ALA A 346 17.87 28.03 4.13
C ALA A 346 18.43 29.44 4.47
N ALA A 347 18.63 29.76 5.75
CA ALA A 347 19.23 31.04 6.17
C ALA A 347 20.73 31.12 5.87
N ALA A 348 21.47 30.00 5.99
CA ALA A 348 22.89 29.95 5.64
C ALA A 348 23.14 30.06 4.14
N SER A 349 22.22 29.58 3.30
CA SER A 349 22.33 29.73 1.84
C SER A 349 22.09 31.16 1.35
N VAL A 350 21.31 31.96 2.09
CA VAL A 350 21.06 33.38 1.78
C VAL A 350 22.19 34.28 2.29
N ALA A 351 22.87 33.92 3.39
CA ALA A 351 23.96 34.70 3.97
C ALA A 351 25.31 34.59 3.20
N HIS A 352 25.46 33.53 2.36
CA HIS A 352 26.70 33.33 1.57
C HIS A 352 26.67 33.91 0.17
N GLN A 353 25.66 34.70 -0.21
CA GLN A 353 25.58 35.36 -1.53
C GLN A 353 26.24 36.75 -1.57
N HIS A 354 26.95 37.17 -0.52
CA HIS A 354 27.58 38.52 -0.46
C HIS A 354 29.09 38.52 -0.20
N ASP A 355 29.84 37.51 -0.65
CA ASP A 355 31.30 37.69 -0.78
C ASP A 355 31.81 37.00 -2.04
N GLY A 356 32.35 37.85 -2.93
CA GLY A 356 32.78 37.44 -4.25
C GLY A 356 34.13 36.73 -4.22
N GLY A 357 34.25 35.71 -5.09
CA GLY A 357 35.53 35.04 -5.35
C GLY A 357 35.37 33.83 -6.27
N HIS A 358 35.89 34.00 -7.48
CA HIS A 358 35.89 33.06 -8.61
C HIS A 358 36.36 31.64 -8.29
N GLY A 359 35.64 30.62 -8.84
CA GLY A 359 36.21 29.28 -9.03
C GLY A 359 35.19 28.15 -9.11
N ALA A 360 34.77 27.85 -10.32
CA ALA A 360 34.26 26.59 -10.89
C ALA A 360 33.74 25.47 -9.95
N GLN A 361 32.41 25.24 -9.98
CA GLN A 361 31.83 23.91 -10.00
C GLN A 361 30.35 23.94 -10.47
N PRO A 362 30.03 23.61 -11.73
CA PRO A 362 28.64 23.65 -12.26
C PRO A 362 27.76 22.44 -11.92
N GLN A 363 28.27 21.33 -11.39
CA GLN A 363 27.50 20.11 -11.17
C GLN A 363 26.95 19.94 -9.75
N ALA A 364 27.56 20.53 -8.74
CA ALA A 364 27.06 20.47 -7.38
C ALA A 364 25.84 21.38 -7.15
N ASP A 365 25.72 22.43 -7.95
CA ASP A 365 24.64 23.40 -7.85
C ASP A 365 23.34 22.93 -8.50
N ALA A 366 23.40 22.10 -9.54
CA ALA A 366 22.20 21.51 -10.15
C ALA A 366 21.45 20.57 -9.20
N HIS A 367 22.14 19.68 -8.49
CA HIS A 367 21.53 18.80 -7.50
C HIS A 367 21.04 19.53 -6.23
N ARG A 368 21.70 20.63 -5.87
CA ARG A 368 21.23 21.50 -4.80
C ARG A 368 19.99 22.29 -5.20
N GLN A 369 19.91 22.69 -6.44
CA GLN A 369 18.76 23.43 -6.98
C GLN A 369 17.54 22.52 -7.12
N GLU A 370 17.69 21.29 -7.60
CA GLU A 370 16.63 20.28 -7.62
C GLU A 370 16.14 19.89 -6.21
N ALA A 371 17.06 19.72 -5.26
CA ALA A 371 16.70 19.44 -3.86
C ALA A 371 15.99 20.64 -3.20
N ALA A 372 16.37 21.87 -3.51
CA ALA A 372 15.72 23.08 -3.03
C ALA A 372 14.34 23.26 -3.68
N GLU A 373 14.19 23.01 -4.98
CA GLU A 373 12.90 23.04 -5.68
C GLU A 373 11.95 21.94 -5.18
N HIS A 374 12.47 20.74 -4.89
CA HIS A 374 11.68 19.68 -4.28
C HIS A 374 11.25 20.01 -2.85
N ALA A 375 12.12 20.62 -2.05
CA ALA A 375 11.79 21.08 -0.70
C ALA A 375 10.76 22.22 -0.72
N VAL A 376 10.89 23.15 -1.67
CA VAL A 376 9.90 24.23 -1.89
C VAL A 376 8.58 23.68 -2.40
N ALA A 377 8.59 22.71 -3.31
CA ALA A 377 7.37 22.04 -3.78
C ALA A 377 6.66 21.26 -2.68
N VAL A 378 7.39 20.55 -1.81
CA VAL A 378 6.85 19.86 -0.63
C VAL A 378 6.33 20.86 0.39
N ALA A 379 7.04 21.96 0.66
CA ALA A 379 6.59 23.02 1.54
C ALA A 379 5.36 23.76 0.97
N ALA A 380 5.30 24.00 -0.34
CA ALA A 380 4.15 24.58 -1.01
C ALA A 380 2.95 23.62 -1.01
N ALA A 381 3.17 22.33 -1.20
CA ALA A 381 2.12 21.31 -1.10
C ALA A 381 1.59 21.18 0.35
N THR A 382 2.47 21.30 1.33
CA THR A 382 2.09 21.29 2.75
C THR A 382 1.37 22.59 3.14
N ALA A 383 1.82 23.74 2.63
CA ALA A 383 1.15 25.04 2.81
C ALA A 383 -0.19 25.09 2.06
N ALA A 384 -0.30 24.48 0.87
CA ALA A 384 -1.56 24.37 0.14
C ALA A 384 -2.55 23.40 0.83
N ALA A 385 -2.04 22.38 1.53
CA ALA A 385 -2.86 21.52 2.38
C ALA A 385 -3.33 22.23 3.66
N HIS A 386 -2.64 23.28 4.10
CA HIS A 386 -3.00 24.11 5.26
C HIS A 386 -3.60 25.46 4.88
N GLY A 387 -3.57 25.83 3.58
CA GLY A 387 -3.99 27.10 3.04
C GLY A 387 -5.42 27.13 2.49
N HIS A 388 -6.38 26.45 3.13
CA HIS A 388 -7.78 26.76 2.89
C HIS A 388 -8.28 27.80 3.89
N GLY A 389 -8.22 29.06 3.42
CA GLY A 389 -9.20 30.08 3.71
C GLY A 389 -9.30 30.46 5.18
N THR A 390 -8.46 31.38 5.61
CA THR A 390 -8.90 32.37 6.60
C THR A 390 -9.94 33.30 5.99
N HIS A 391 -11.12 32.75 5.65
CA HIS A 391 -12.32 33.55 5.77
C HIS A 391 -12.72 33.45 7.24
N GLY A 392 -12.66 34.59 7.93
CA GLY A 392 -13.15 34.74 9.27
C GLY A 392 -14.65 34.43 9.30
N HIS A 393 -14.95 33.15 9.49
CA HIS A 393 -16.19 32.73 10.10
C HIS A 393 -15.87 32.57 11.59
N GLU A 394 -16.33 33.55 12.36
CA GLU A 394 -16.57 33.34 13.78
C GLU A 394 -17.26 31.98 13.93
N HIS A 395 -16.55 31.00 14.44
CA HIS A 395 -17.13 29.72 14.84
C HIS A 395 -18.07 30.04 16.01
N ALA A 396 -19.31 30.32 15.70
CA ALA A 396 -20.40 30.21 16.65
C ALA A 396 -20.49 28.72 17.05
N HIS A 397 -19.73 28.31 18.06
CA HIS A 397 -19.87 27.02 18.72
C HIS A 397 -21.27 26.96 19.32
N GLY A 398 -22.21 26.26 18.66
CA GLY A 398 -23.56 26.09 19.18
C GLY A 398 -24.69 26.01 18.17
N GLY A 399 -24.40 25.82 16.87
CA GLY A 399 -25.44 25.65 15.85
C GLY A 399 -26.22 24.33 16.04
N VAL A 400 -27.54 24.40 15.83
CA VAL A 400 -28.39 23.20 15.81
C VAL A 400 -27.98 22.30 14.63
N PRO A 401 -27.79 20.97 14.84
CA PRO A 401 -27.49 20.05 13.75
C PRO A 401 -28.51 20.17 12.61
N GLN A 402 -28.04 20.10 11.37
CA GLN A 402 -28.89 20.19 10.18
C GLN A 402 -28.64 19.03 9.22
N GLU A 403 -29.69 18.63 8.50
CA GLU A 403 -29.58 17.62 7.46
C GLU A 403 -28.68 18.09 6.32
N SER A 404 -27.93 17.18 5.73
CA SER A 404 -27.07 17.47 4.59
C SER A 404 -27.85 17.93 3.35
N PRO A 405 -27.20 18.66 2.41
CA PRO A 405 -27.83 19.11 1.17
C PRO A 405 -28.51 17.97 0.39
N ARG A 406 -29.57 18.31 -0.36
CA ARG A 406 -30.35 17.33 -1.13
C ARG A 406 -29.49 16.44 -2.05
N ALA A 407 -28.43 16.99 -2.65
CA ALA A 407 -27.51 16.23 -3.50
C ALA A 407 -26.88 15.04 -2.74
N MET A 408 -26.48 15.22 -1.48
CA MET A 408 -25.95 14.16 -0.64
C MET A 408 -27.04 13.17 -0.21
N THR A 409 -28.17 13.66 0.22
CA THR A 409 -29.25 12.79 0.73
C THR A 409 -29.87 11.92 -0.37
N TRP A 410 -29.91 12.37 -1.64
CA TRP A 410 -30.32 11.54 -2.77
C TRP A 410 -29.35 10.39 -3.03
N VAL A 411 -28.04 10.63 -2.94
CA VAL A 411 -27.02 9.57 -3.06
C VAL A 411 -27.18 8.56 -1.93
N LEU A 412 -27.38 9.03 -0.71
CA LEU A 412 -27.61 8.14 0.43
C LEU A 412 -28.86 7.27 0.23
N ALA A 413 -29.96 7.86 -0.23
CA ALA A 413 -31.20 7.13 -0.50
C ALA A 413 -31.03 6.06 -1.60
N ALA A 414 -30.34 6.39 -2.70
CA ALA A 414 -30.06 5.46 -3.78
C ALA A 414 -29.17 4.28 -3.32
N LEU A 415 -28.13 4.58 -2.54
CA LEU A 415 -27.24 3.54 -2.00
C LEU A 415 -27.95 2.66 -0.96
N ALA A 416 -28.78 3.24 -0.10
CA ALA A 416 -29.58 2.50 0.86
C ALA A 416 -30.61 1.58 0.16
N PHE A 417 -31.26 2.07 -0.89
CA PHE A 417 -32.15 1.28 -1.73
C PHE A 417 -31.40 0.10 -2.36
N ALA A 418 -30.23 0.35 -2.96
CA ALA A 418 -29.40 -0.69 -3.54
C ALA A 418 -28.91 -1.70 -2.48
N ALA A 419 -28.58 -1.25 -1.26
CA ALA A 419 -28.17 -2.11 -0.14
C ALA A 419 -29.29 -3.06 0.34
N VAL A 420 -30.54 -2.74 0.09
CA VAL A 420 -31.67 -3.64 0.39
C VAL A 420 -31.98 -4.53 -0.82
N VAL A 421 -32.14 -3.94 -1.99
CA VAL A 421 -32.74 -4.64 -3.15
C VAL A 421 -31.74 -5.53 -3.88
N SER A 422 -30.44 -5.20 -3.90
CA SER A 422 -29.44 -5.96 -4.66
C SER A 422 -29.32 -7.43 -4.21
N GLY A 423 -29.55 -7.72 -2.93
CA GLY A 423 -29.54 -9.07 -2.42
C GLY A 423 -30.64 -9.94 -3.03
N ILE A 424 -31.85 -9.39 -3.10
CA ILE A 424 -33.02 -10.09 -3.66
C ILE A 424 -32.84 -10.32 -5.17
N ILE A 425 -32.34 -9.30 -5.90
CA ILE A 425 -32.21 -9.40 -7.35
C ILE A 425 -31.10 -10.40 -7.74
N PHE A 426 -29.94 -10.31 -7.10
CA PHE A 426 -28.74 -11.00 -7.57
C PHE A 426 -28.41 -12.29 -6.80
N GLY A 427 -28.92 -12.46 -5.59
CA GLY A 427 -28.50 -13.53 -4.68
C GLY A 427 -29.63 -14.32 -4.05
N LEU A 428 -30.83 -14.36 -4.65
CA LEU A 428 -31.93 -15.17 -4.11
C LEU A 428 -31.52 -16.65 -4.12
N PRO A 429 -31.51 -17.33 -2.95
CA PRO A 429 -31.07 -18.72 -2.85
C PRO A 429 -31.87 -19.67 -3.73
N ALA A 430 -31.19 -20.69 -4.26
CA ALA A 430 -31.85 -21.72 -5.07
C ALA A 430 -32.96 -22.46 -4.30
N ALA A 431 -32.83 -22.65 -2.99
CA ALA A 431 -33.84 -23.21 -2.12
C ALA A 431 -35.18 -22.43 -2.11
N TRP A 432 -35.12 -21.11 -2.40
CA TRP A 432 -36.29 -20.22 -2.41
C TRP A 432 -36.88 -20.05 -3.81
N SER A 433 -36.00 -19.94 -4.82
CA SER A 433 -36.39 -19.61 -6.20
C SER A 433 -36.53 -20.81 -7.11
N GLY A 434 -35.98 -21.97 -6.72
CA GLY A 434 -35.83 -23.14 -7.60
C GLY A 434 -34.79 -22.97 -8.70
N HIS A 435 -34.05 -21.84 -8.74
CA HIS A 435 -33.05 -21.52 -9.76
C HIS A 435 -31.77 -21.04 -9.10
N GLU A 436 -30.64 -21.24 -9.78
CA GLU A 436 -29.36 -20.68 -9.36
C GLU A 436 -29.43 -19.14 -9.26
N PRO A 437 -28.72 -18.52 -8.27
CA PRO A 437 -28.64 -17.07 -8.14
C PRO A 437 -28.20 -16.39 -9.44
N LEU A 438 -28.82 -15.26 -9.78
CA LEU A 438 -28.56 -14.56 -11.04
C LEU A 438 -27.06 -14.20 -11.20
N LEU A 439 -26.40 -13.76 -10.12
CA LEU A 439 -24.98 -13.40 -10.17
C LEU A 439 -24.08 -14.63 -10.31
N GLU A 440 -24.42 -15.75 -9.70
CA GLU A 440 -23.70 -17.02 -9.86
C GLU A 440 -23.69 -17.44 -11.31
N LYS A 441 -24.87 -17.50 -11.93
CA LYS A 441 -25.04 -17.80 -13.37
C LYS A 441 -24.28 -16.82 -14.26
N PHE A 442 -24.30 -15.54 -13.95
CA PHE A 442 -23.58 -14.52 -14.71
C PHE A 442 -22.06 -14.69 -14.62
N LEU A 443 -21.54 -15.06 -13.45
CA LEU A 443 -20.10 -15.23 -13.21
C LEU A 443 -19.56 -16.60 -13.62
N ALA A 444 -20.39 -17.62 -13.79
CA ALA A 444 -20.00 -19.00 -14.11
C ALA A 444 -18.98 -19.10 -15.25
N PRO A 445 -19.14 -18.40 -16.40
CA PRO A 445 -18.14 -18.48 -17.49
C PRO A 445 -16.75 -17.92 -17.10
N SER A 446 -16.71 -17.05 -16.10
CA SER A 446 -15.46 -16.43 -15.59
C SER A 446 -14.82 -17.22 -14.46
N LEU A 447 -15.56 -18.15 -13.85
CA LEU A 447 -15.18 -18.94 -12.67
C LEU A 447 -15.24 -20.46 -12.94
N PRO A 448 -14.65 -20.98 -14.03
CA PRO A 448 -14.81 -22.39 -14.42
C PRO A 448 -14.24 -23.37 -13.40
N ALA A 449 -13.32 -22.95 -12.54
CA ALA A 449 -12.77 -23.82 -11.50
C ALA A 449 -13.67 -23.92 -10.26
N ALA A 450 -14.71 -23.09 -10.15
CA ALA A 450 -15.69 -23.21 -9.07
C ALA A 450 -16.42 -24.58 -9.10
N GLU A 451 -16.65 -25.12 -10.29
CA GLU A 451 -17.25 -26.45 -10.48
C GLU A 451 -16.36 -27.60 -9.99
N LYS A 452 -15.04 -27.39 -9.90
CA LYS A 452 -14.08 -28.39 -9.42
C LYS A 452 -13.98 -28.43 -7.89
N VAL A 453 -14.51 -27.43 -7.20
CA VAL A 453 -14.53 -27.39 -5.73
C VAL A 453 -15.75 -28.17 -5.23
N ARG A 454 -15.51 -29.12 -4.36
CA ARG A 454 -16.55 -29.96 -3.79
C ARG A 454 -17.14 -29.32 -2.54
N PHE A 455 -18.46 -29.31 -2.48
CA PHE A 455 -19.25 -28.98 -1.30
C PHE A 455 -20.08 -30.20 -0.93
N ALA A 456 -20.25 -30.47 0.36
CA ALA A 456 -21.09 -31.56 0.82
C ALA A 456 -22.53 -31.37 0.33
N HIS A 457 -23.15 -32.48 -0.09
CA HIS A 457 -24.55 -32.46 -0.42
C HIS A 457 -25.37 -32.22 0.84
N ALA A 458 -26.02 -31.07 0.89
CA ALA A 458 -26.86 -30.68 2.00
C ALA A 458 -28.33 -30.57 1.54
N SER A 459 -29.22 -30.84 2.44
CA SER A 459 -30.66 -30.72 2.19
C SER A 459 -31.10 -29.25 2.25
N HIS A 460 -32.15 -28.90 1.53
CA HIS A 460 -32.76 -27.57 1.65
C HIS A 460 -33.17 -27.23 3.09
N ALA A 461 -33.54 -28.26 3.90
CA ALA A 461 -33.87 -28.05 5.30
C ALA A 461 -32.68 -27.58 6.13
N GLU A 462 -31.47 -28.10 5.85
CA GLU A 462 -30.24 -27.64 6.50
C GLU A 462 -29.90 -26.20 6.09
N GLU A 463 -30.03 -25.87 4.81
CA GLU A 463 -29.82 -24.50 4.32
C GLU A 463 -30.75 -23.50 5.02
N PHE A 464 -32.04 -23.81 5.14
CA PHE A 464 -32.99 -22.98 5.87
C PHE A 464 -32.65 -22.87 7.37
N LEU A 465 -32.19 -23.95 7.99
CA LEU A 465 -31.74 -23.92 9.38
C LEU A 465 -30.59 -22.95 9.59
N PHE A 466 -29.58 -22.99 8.70
CA PHE A 466 -28.42 -22.11 8.81
C PHE A 466 -28.79 -20.65 8.53
N GLN A 467 -29.67 -20.36 7.59
CA GLN A 467 -30.23 -19.02 7.36
C GLN A 467 -30.98 -18.49 8.59
N PHE A 468 -31.84 -19.34 9.22
CA PHE A 468 -32.51 -18.97 10.46
C PHE A 468 -31.51 -18.69 11.59
N LEU A 469 -30.46 -19.51 11.71
CA LEU A 469 -29.40 -19.30 12.70
C LEU A 469 -28.66 -18.01 12.46
N GLY A 470 -28.37 -17.63 11.20
CA GLY A 470 -27.79 -16.35 10.82
C GLY A 470 -28.65 -15.16 11.28
N VAL A 471 -29.96 -15.24 11.04
CA VAL A 471 -30.92 -14.21 11.51
C VAL A 471 -30.92 -14.12 13.04
N ALA A 472 -30.94 -15.26 13.73
CA ALA A 472 -30.92 -15.30 15.20
C ALA A 472 -29.63 -14.64 15.76
N ILE A 473 -28.48 -14.92 15.16
CA ILE A 473 -27.20 -14.33 15.50
C ILE A 473 -27.23 -12.80 15.29
N ALA A 474 -27.76 -12.34 14.16
CA ALA A 474 -27.90 -10.92 13.87
C ALA A 474 -28.85 -10.23 14.89
N ALA A 475 -29.97 -10.88 15.22
CA ALA A 475 -30.91 -10.35 16.18
C ALA A 475 -30.33 -10.28 17.60
N LEU A 476 -29.56 -11.28 18.02
CA LEU A 476 -28.87 -11.28 19.32
C LEU A 476 -27.88 -10.10 19.42
N GLY A 477 -27.08 -9.86 18.39
CA GLY A 477 -26.18 -8.72 18.35
C GLY A 477 -26.91 -7.38 18.41
N TRP A 478 -28.03 -7.26 17.68
CA TRP A 478 -28.87 -6.08 17.70
C TRP A 478 -29.50 -5.84 19.08
N ILE A 479 -30.10 -6.87 19.69
CA ILE A 479 -30.72 -6.80 21.02
C ILE A 479 -29.67 -6.38 22.05
N ALA A 480 -28.49 -7.00 22.05
CA ALA A 480 -27.39 -6.63 22.94
C ALA A 480 -26.97 -5.15 22.75
N ALA A 481 -26.80 -4.67 21.52
CA ALA A 481 -26.50 -3.28 21.27
C ALA A 481 -27.63 -2.34 21.73
N ARG A 482 -28.89 -2.71 21.49
CA ARG A 482 -30.06 -1.94 21.91
C ARG A 482 -30.14 -1.82 23.43
N THR A 483 -30.01 -2.89 24.15
CA THR A 483 -30.14 -2.90 25.63
C THR A 483 -29.01 -2.10 26.31
N LEU A 484 -27.81 -2.10 25.71
CA LEU A 484 -26.66 -1.44 26.30
C LEU A 484 -26.52 0.04 25.91
N TYR A 485 -26.97 0.44 24.72
CA TYR A 485 -26.65 1.76 24.16
C TYR A 485 -27.85 2.62 23.77
N ILE A 486 -29.09 2.11 23.82
CA ILE A 486 -30.24 2.95 23.49
C ILE A 486 -30.39 4.09 24.50
N ASP A 487 -30.50 5.31 23.99
CA ASP A 487 -30.68 6.55 24.75
C ASP A 487 -29.59 6.82 25.81
N ALA A 488 -28.47 6.10 25.77
CA ALA A 488 -27.36 6.22 26.74
C ALA A 488 -27.78 6.05 28.21
N ARG A 489 -28.87 5.30 28.49
CA ARG A 489 -29.43 5.12 29.85
C ARG A 489 -28.76 4.02 30.65
N SER A 490 -28.03 3.13 30.00
CA SER A 490 -27.42 1.96 30.66
C SER A 490 -26.05 2.31 31.21
N GLU A 491 -25.83 2.05 32.51
CA GLU A 491 -24.52 2.09 33.13
C GLU A 491 -23.70 0.79 32.90
N ALA A 492 -24.31 -0.23 32.31
CA ALA A 492 -23.68 -1.53 32.13
C ALA A 492 -22.37 -1.45 31.29
N PRO A 493 -22.26 -0.65 30.22
CA PRO A 493 -20.99 -0.52 29.50
C PRO A 493 -19.84 0.03 30.37
N ALA A 494 -20.14 0.99 31.26
CA ALA A 494 -19.13 1.53 32.17
C ALA A 494 -18.70 0.48 33.21
N ARG A 495 -19.66 -0.22 33.82
CA ARG A 495 -19.39 -1.30 34.78
C ARG A 495 -18.59 -2.45 34.14
N LEU A 496 -18.90 -2.86 32.91
CA LEU A 496 -18.17 -3.88 32.17
C LEU A 496 -16.73 -3.42 31.86
N LYS A 497 -16.54 -2.15 31.50
CA LYS A 497 -15.22 -1.57 31.28
C LYS A 497 -14.35 -1.64 32.55
N GLU A 498 -14.91 -1.31 33.70
CA GLU A 498 -14.22 -1.38 34.99
C GLU A 498 -13.90 -2.83 35.37
N GLN A 499 -14.87 -3.73 35.26
CA GLN A 499 -14.72 -5.15 35.61
C GLN A 499 -13.67 -5.85 34.73
N PHE A 500 -13.60 -5.54 33.46
CA PHE A 500 -12.70 -6.14 32.48
C PHE A 500 -11.64 -5.15 31.98
N ALA A 501 -11.16 -4.23 32.84
CA ALA A 501 -10.31 -3.11 32.45
C ALA A 501 -9.05 -3.54 31.67
N ARG A 502 -8.39 -4.64 32.07
CA ARG A 502 -7.21 -5.16 31.35
C ARG A 502 -7.55 -5.66 29.96
N ALA A 503 -8.59 -6.45 29.80
CA ALA A 503 -9.05 -6.97 28.50
C ALA A 503 -9.52 -5.82 27.61
N TRP A 504 -10.27 -4.88 28.19
CA TRP A 504 -10.71 -3.67 27.51
C TRP A 504 -9.51 -2.87 26.98
N ALA A 505 -8.48 -2.63 27.81
CA ALA A 505 -7.29 -1.88 27.39
C ALA A 505 -6.55 -2.55 26.22
N VAL A 506 -6.40 -3.87 26.24
CA VAL A 506 -5.75 -4.62 25.16
C VAL A 506 -6.49 -4.45 23.82
N VAL A 507 -7.83 -4.62 23.86
CA VAL A 507 -8.63 -4.54 22.61
C VAL A 507 -8.79 -3.09 22.14
N TYR A 508 -8.97 -2.13 23.06
CA TYR A 508 -9.05 -0.71 22.75
C TYR A 508 -7.76 -0.19 22.09
N ASN A 509 -6.59 -0.62 22.59
CA ASN A 509 -5.28 -0.36 22.00
C ASN A 509 -4.96 -1.33 20.84
N LYS A 510 -5.98 -1.92 20.20
CA LYS A 510 -5.82 -2.74 18.97
C LYS A 510 -4.81 -3.88 19.14
N TYR A 511 -4.78 -4.51 20.31
CA TYR A 511 -3.84 -5.57 20.69
C TYR A 511 -2.36 -5.16 20.63
N TYR A 512 -2.07 -3.87 20.71
CA TYR A 512 -0.73 -3.28 20.61
C TYR A 512 0.02 -3.64 19.31
N VAL A 513 -0.73 -3.87 18.24
CA VAL A 513 -0.13 -4.24 16.94
C VAL A 513 0.63 -3.06 16.33
N ASP A 514 0.12 -1.83 16.48
CA ASP A 514 0.79 -0.63 15.97
C ASP A 514 2.15 -0.42 16.68
N GLU A 515 2.20 -0.64 18.00
CA GLU A 515 3.42 -0.58 18.80
C GLU A 515 4.41 -1.69 18.42
N LEU A 516 3.90 -2.90 18.18
CA LEU A 516 4.74 -4.01 17.71
C LEU A 516 5.38 -3.68 16.34
N TYR A 517 4.63 -3.13 15.41
CA TYR A 517 5.17 -2.69 14.12
C TYR A 517 6.19 -1.57 14.28
N GLY A 518 5.93 -0.59 15.16
CA GLY A 518 6.86 0.47 15.50
C GLY A 518 8.18 -0.06 16.05
N ALA A 519 8.11 -1.01 16.97
CA ALA A 519 9.28 -1.61 17.62
C ALA A 519 10.08 -2.57 16.72
N THR A 520 9.43 -3.19 15.72
CA THR A 520 10.06 -4.20 14.85
C THR A 520 10.29 -3.66 13.44
N VAL A 521 9.24 -3.60 12.62
CA VAL A 521 9.33 -3.29 11.18
C VAL A 521 9.87 -1.88 10.94
N VAL A 522 9.32 -0.88 11.64
CA VAL A 522 9.73 0.53 11.48
C VAL A 522 11.17 0.72 11.96
N ARG A 523 11.53 0.13 13.10
CA ARG A 523 12.91 0.20 13.61
C ARG A 523 13.89 -0.50 12.67
N PHE A 524 13.53 -1.67 12.15
CA PHE A 524 14.35 -2.39 11.17
C PHE A 524 14.52 -1.60 9.88
N SER A 525 13.45 -1.00 9.35
CA SER A 525 13.52 -0.17 8.14
C SER A 525 14.41 1.06 8.33
N ARG A 526 14.35 1.72 9.49
CA ARG A 526 15.24 2.84 9.82
C ARG A 526 16.69 2.39 9.92
N TRP A 527 16.94 1.25 10.56
CA TRP A 527 18.29 0.68 10.63
C TRP A 527 18.82 0.35 9.24
N LEU A 528 18.01 -0.31 8.41
CA LEU A 528 18.38 -0.65 7.04
C LEU A 528 18.67 0.59 6.20
N SER A 529 17.85 1.64 6.32
CA SER A 529 18.09 2.93 5.70
C SER A 529 19.42 3.56 6.12
N ALA A 530 19.76 3.49 7.42
CA ALA A 530 21.04 3.97 7.92
C ALA A 530 22.22 3.17 7.35
N VAL A 531 22.07 1.85 7.20
CA VAL A 531 23.09 0.99 6.56
C VAL A 531 23.29 1.37 5.10
N PHE A 532 22.20 1.54 4.34
CA PHE A 532 22.29 1.94 2.93
C PHE A 532 22.89 3.34 2.78
N TYR A 533 22.50 4.29 3.64
CA TYR A 533 23.10 5.61 3.67
C TYR A 533 24.61 5.55 3.95
N TRP A 534 25.02 4.69 4.92
CA TRP A 534 26.44 4.50 5.20
C TRP A 534 27.20 3.90 4.01
N ILE A 535 26.60 2.91 3.33
CA ILE A 535 27.20 2.31 2.11
C ILE A 535 27.35 3.37 1.01
N ASP A 536 26.32 4.17 0.80
CA ASP A 536 26.33 5.24 -0.20
C ASP A 536 27.49 6.23 0.07
N GLN A 537 27.53 6.79 1.28
CA GLN A 537 28.53 7.81 1.67
C GLN A 537 29.96 7.27 1.74
N ASN A 538 30.17 6.05 2.22
CA ASN A 538 31.52 5.55 2.48
C ASN A 538 32.06 4.64 1.38
N VAL A 539 31.20 3.89 0.72
CA VAL A 539 31.62 2.94 -0.32
C VAL A 539 31.47 3.58 -1.71
N ILE A 540 30.25 4.00 -2.07
CA ILE A 540 29.98 4.51 -3.41
C ILE A 540 30.69 5.87 -3.62
N ASP A 541 30.43 6.83 -2.76
CA ASP A 541 31.07 8.14 -2.82
C ASP A 541 32.58 8.04 -2.58
N GLY A 542 33.03 7.10 -1.74
CA GLY A 542 34.43 6.77 -1.54
C GLY A 542 35.11 6.33 -2.84
N ILE A 543 34.49 5.45 -3.62
CA ILE A 543 35.01 5.01 -4.92
C ILE A 543 35.02 6.16 -5.92
N VAL A 544 33.94 6.93 -6.00
CA VAL A 544 33.85 8.09 -6.91
C VAL A 544 34.93 9.14 -6.60
N ASN A 545 35.08 9.47 -5.31
CA ASN A 545 36.09 10.42 -4.85
C ASN A 545 37.52 9.90 -5.10
N PHE A 546 37.75 8.59 -4.90
CA PHE A 546 39.04 7.96 -5.23
C PHE A 546 39.34 8.02 -6.71
N MET A 547 38.38 7.78 -7.60
CA MET A 547 38.55 7.93 -9.04
C MET A 547 38.80 9.38 -9.44
N GLY A 548 38.12 10.33 -8.80
CA GLY A 548 38.39 11.76 -8.96
C GLY A 548 39.80 12.14 -8.46
N PHE A 549 40.27 11.54 -7.37
CA PHE A 549 41.65 11.71 -6.90
C PHE A 549 42.68 11.16 -7.91
N LEU A 550 42.47 9.95 -8.42
CA LEU A 550 43.33 9.35 -9.45
C LEU A 550 43.39 10.23 -10.71
N GLY A 551 42.25 10.69 -11.22
CA GLY A 551 42.18 11.56 -12.38
C GLY A 551 42.98 12.85 -12.18
N ARG A 552 42.85 13.51 -11.02
CA ARG A 552 43.64 14.68 -10.67
C ARG A 552 45.11 14.37 -10.56
N SER A 553 45.48 13.25 -9.95
CA SER A 553 46.88 12.85 -9.82
C SER A 553 47.56 12.60 -11.18
N VAL A 554 46.83 11.94 -12.11
CA VAL A 554 47.32 11.77 -13.49
C VAL A 554 47.48 13.10 -14.20
N ALA A 555 46.50 14.02 -14.06
CA ALA A 555 46.59 15.36 -14.65
C ALA A 555 47.75 16.19 -14.08
N TYR A 556 48.05 16.09 -12.78
CA TYR A 556 49.24 16.73 -12.19
C TYR A 556 50.54 16.13 -12.72
N LEU A 557 50.60 14.79 -12.90
CA LEU A 557 51.76 14.12 -13.46
C LEU A 557 51.98 14.55 -14.91
N ASP A 558 50.90 14.58 -15.70
CA ASP A 558 50.96 15.04 -17.11
C ASP A 558 51.47 16.48 -17.22
N ALA A 559 50.91 17.39 -16.43
CA ALA A 559 51.35 18.77 -16.36
C ALA A 559 52.82 18.92 -15.90
N ALA A 560 53.30 18.05 -15.00
CA ALA A 560 54.68 18.04 -14.58
C ALA A 560 55.60 17.54 -15.70
N ILE A 561 55.22 16.47 -16.39
CA ILE A 561 55.98 15.97 -17.57
C ILE A 561 56.04 17.04 -18.66
N ASP A 562 54.92 17.65 -18.99
CA ASP A 562 54.89 18.72 -20.01
C ASP A 562 55.84 19.86 -19.63
N LYS A 563 55.67 20.40 -18.40
CA LYS A 563 56.47 21.54 -17.94
C LYS A 563 57.98 21.27 -17.81
N TYR A 564 58.35 20.13 -17.21
CA TYR A 564 59.75 19.89 -16.86
C TYR A 564 60.49 19.06 -17.91
N VAL A 565 59.81 18.15 -18.63
CA VAL A 565 60.44 17.31 -19.65
C VAL A 565 60.29 17.94 -21.03
N VAL A 566 59.07 18.21 -21.48
CA VAL A 566 58.83 18.70 -22.83
C VAL A 566 59.30 20.17 -22.97
N ASP A 567 58.75 21.07 -22.17
CA ASP A 567 59.12 22.48 -22.17
C ASP A 567 60.59 22.68 -21.73
N GLY A 568 61.00 21.87 -20.72
CA GLY A 568 62.43 21.90 -20.29
C GLY A 568 63.38 21.49 -21.38
N ALA A 569 63.08 20.47 -22.18
CA ALA A 569 63.91 20.06 -23.33
C ALA A 569 63.90 21.09 -24.43
N VAL A 570 62.71 21.62 -24.76
CA VAL A 570 62.60 22.71 -25.81
C VAL A 570 63.37 23.95 -25.40
N ASN A 571 63.16 24.39 -24.17
CA ASN A 571 63.85 25.58 -23.65
C ASN A 571 65.38 25.35 -23.52
N GLY A 572 65.76 24.17 -23.03
CA GLY A 572 67.16 23.74 -22.93
C GLY A 572 67.86 23.70 -24.29
N LEU A 573 67.16 23.17 -25.30
CA LEU A 573 67.65 23.17 -26.67
C LEU A 573 67.81 24.61 -27.25
N ALA A 574 66.80 25.46 -27.01
CA ALA A 574 66.84 26.86 -27.40
C ALA A 574 67.98 27.60 -26.70
N ASP A 575 68.18 27.39 -25.41
CA ASP A 575 69.29 27.98 -24.66
C ASP A 575 70.65 27.47 -25.16
N LEU A 576 70.78 26.20 -25.53
CA LEU A 576 71.95 25.64 -26.14
C LEU A 576 72.30 26.36 -27.45
N PHE A 577 71.28 26.49 -28.33
CA PHE A 577 71.46 27.22 -29.59
C PHE A 577 71.79 28.70 -29.38
N MET A 578 71.12 29.38 -28.48
CA MET A 578 71.37 30.79 -28.16
C MET A 578 72.76 31.00 -27.57
N ASN A 579 73.16 30.13 -26.61
CA ASN A 579 74.48 30.20 -26.00
C ASN A 579 75.61 29.87 -27.00
N SER A 580 75.39 28.83 -27.83
CA SER A 580 76.30 28.49 -28.92
C SER A 580 76.43 29.63 -29.91
N GLY A 581 75.32 30.26 -30.30
CA GLY A 581 75.32 31.45 -31.16
C GLY A 581 76.02 32.62 -30.53
N ARG A 582 75.88 32.89 -29.23
CA ARG A 582 76.63 33.94 -28.51
C ARG A 582 78.08 33.62 -28.45
N THR A 583 78.48 32.37 -28.31
CA THR A 583 79.90 31.96 -28.31
C THR A 583 80.52 32.12 -29.70
N LEU A 584 79.83 31.68 -30.74
CA LEU A 584 80.26 31.88 -32.11
C LEU A 584 80.40 33.39 -32.46
N ARG A 585 79.42 34.19 -31.97
CA ARG A 585 79.49 35.65 -32.20
C ARG A 585 80.73 36.32 -31.57
N ARG A 586 81.26 35.76 -30.46
CA ARG A 586 82.53 36.24 -29.86
C ARG A 586 83.74 35.98 -30.76
N VAL A 587 83.65 34.97 -31.62
CA VAL A 587 84.72 34.71 -32.62
C VAL A 587 84.68 35.73 -33.77
N GLN A 588 83.51 36.35 -33.99
CA GLN A 588 83.36 37.42 -34.96
C GLN A 588 83.84 38.74 -34.36
N THR A 589 85.15 38.94 -34.36
CA THR A 589 85.80 40.14 -33.77
C THR A 589 85.74 41.39 -34.67
N GLY A 590 85.22 41.27 -35.87
CA GLY A 590 85.20 42.38 -36.86
C GLY A 590 86.56 42.76 -37.45
N HIS A 591 87.61 42.19 -36.93
CA HIS A 591 88.98 42.47 -37.45
C HIS A 591 89.34 41.47 -38.55
N ILE A 592 89.50 41.94 -39.76
CA ILE A 592 89.89 41.17 -40.97
C ILE A 592 91.07 40.25 -40.68
N GLN A 593 92.07 40.76 -39.93
CA GLN A 593 93.26 40.02 -39.55
C GLN A 593 92.94 38.74 -38.74
N ALA A 594 91.99 38.78 -37.82
CA ALA A 594 91.61 37.61 -37.02
C ALA A 594 90.96 36.53 -37.89
N TYR A 595 90.19 36.90 -38.90
CA TYR A 595 89.59 35.95 -39.84
C TYR A 595 90.62 35.33 -40.77
N LEU A 596 91.59 36.11 -41.21
CA LEU A 596 92.70 35.60 -42.01
C LEU A 596 93.59 34.65 -41.21
N PHE A 597 93.91 34.97 -39.96
CA PHE A 597 94.59 34.04 -39.05
C PHE A 597 93.80 32.77 -38.80
N GLY A 598 92.49 32.87 -38.57
CA GLY A 598 91.63 31.72 -38.41
C GLY A 598 91.57 30.84 -39.65
N ALA A 599 91.44 31.39 -40.80
CA ALA A 599 91.48 30.69 -42.09
C ALA A 599 92.82 29.97 -42.32
N LEU A 600 93.92 30.67 -42.03
CA LEU A 600 95.28 30.11 -42.16
C LEU A 600 95.49 28.96 -41.16
N ALA A 601 95.07 29.14 -39.89
CA ALA A 601 95.16 28.08 -38.86
C ALA A 601 94.29 26.87 -39.22
N GLY A 602 93.10 27.14 -39.78
CA GLY A 602 92.23 26.08 -40.27
C GLY A 602 92.82 25.29 -41.45
N ALA A 603 93.40 25.99 -42.38
CA ALA A 603 94.09 25.34 -43.50
C ALA A 603 95.31 24.51 -43.04
N ILE A 604 96.07 25.02 -42.08
CA ILE A 604 97.21 24.28 -41.49
C ILE A 604 96.72 23.09 -40.74
N ALA A 605 95.66 23.20 -39.91
CA ALA A 605 95.08 22.10 -39.20
C ALA A 605 94.50 21.01 -40.13
N PHE A 606 93.88 21.45 -41.26
CA PHE A 606 93.39 20.50 -42.28
C PHE A 606 94.51 19.73 -42.96
N VAL A 607 95.64 20.39 -43.27
CA VAL A 607 96.82 19.73 -43.83
C VAL A 607 97.48 18.80 -42.83
N ILE A 608 97.58 19.18 -41.56
CA ILE A 608 98.07 18.29 -40.50
C ILE A 608 97.11 17.08 -40.30
N LEU A 609 95.83 17.31 -40.32
CA LEU A 609 94.82 16.23 -40.18
C LEU A 609 94.94 15.26 -41.37
N GLN A 610 95.14 15.78 -42.60
CA GLN A 610 95.36 14.91 -43.76
C GLN A 610 96.67 14.14 -43.66
N TYR A 611 97.67 14.69 -43.00
CA TYR A 611 98.94 14.02 -42.82
C TYR A 611 98.91 12.96 -41.69
N VAL A 612 98.11 13.21 -40.70
CA VAL A 612 97.92 12.26 -39.56
C VAL A 612 96.95 11.09 -39.90
N ILE A 613 96.03 11.29 -40.83
CA ILE A 613 95.06 10.28 -41.27
C ILE A 613 95.61 9.44 -42.44
N ARG A 614 96.69 9.82 -43.05
CA ARG A 614 97.51 9.01 -44.00
C ARG A 614 98.54 8.20 -43.22
#